data_5f71538afb1d2e80c05b42b7679a95f7
#
_entry.id   5f71538afb1d2e80c05b42b7679a95f7
#
_cell.length_a   1.000
_cell.length_b   1.000
_cell.length_c   1.000
_cell.angle_alpha   90.00
_cell.angle_beta   90.00
_cell.angle_gamma   90.00
#
_symmetry.space_group_name_H-M   'P 1'
#
loop_
_entity.id
_entity.type
_entity.pdbx_description
1 polymer ?
#
loop_
_entity_poly.entity_id
_entity_poly.type
_entity_poly.pdbx_seq_one_letter_code
_entity_poly.pdbx_strand_id
1 'polypeptide(L)'
;MPSILFVHGAGHAAWCWHEHFTPWFEARGYTVAAPDLPHHGGRDRCGLKTTPLSAYVDAVAAAAASLPPPLILAGHSMGGFVIQKYLETAQADLAILLASTPPAGARGMVTRMATRRPVTFVKTMLTGNATDSPKRTRDYFFSPGTPVAVVNDCHRRLQSESMQALKDMMTPLHPERVTTPVTVLGAENDWLVAPPKELAATARAYHTTAQTLPAGHDMMLDTAWERAATAIETAIAEHHTRR
;
A
#
# COMPACT_ATOMS: atom_id res chain seq x y z
N MET A 1 7.78 13.36 18.95
CA MET A 1 8.09 12.31 17.98
C MET A 1 7.08 12.36 16.86
N PRO A 2 7.46 12.07 15.62
CA PRO A 2 6.52 12.06 14.49
C PRO A 2 5.43 10.99 14.63
N SER A 3 4.28 11.26 14.03
CA SER A 3 3.21 10.26 13.87
C SER A 3 3.34 9.58 12.51
N ILE A 4 3.11 8.28 12.46
CA ILE A 4 3.04 7.51 11.21
C ILE A 4 1.65 6.91 11.09
N LEU A 5 0.98 7.21 9.98
CA LEU A 5 -0.27 6.58 9.60
C LEU A 5 0.00 5.56 8.48
N PHE A 6 -0.12 4.28 8.81
CA PHE A 6 -0.02 3.19 7.84
C PHE A 6 -1.37 2.91 7.19
N VAL A 7 -1.40 2.82 5.85
CA VAL A 7 -2.61 2.52 5.08
C VAL A 7 -2.40 1.26 4.26
N HIS A 8 -3.21 0.22 4.54
CA HIS A 8 -3.05 -1.10 3.94
C HIS A 8 -3.52 -1.18 2.48
N GLY A 9 -3.04 -2.21 1.78
CA GLY A 9 -3.40 -2.51 0.40
C GLY A 9 -4.73 -3.28 0.25
N ALA A 10 -5.10 -3.51 -1.01
CA ALA A 10 -6.30 -4.27 -1.35
C ALA A 10 -6.30 -5.67 -0.72
N GLY A 11 -7.44 -6.07 -0.18
CA GLY A 11 -7.63 -7.37 0.45
C GLY A 11 -6.92 -7.57 1.79
N HIS A 12 -6.17 -6.59 2.24
CA HIS A 12 -5.51 -6.58 3.55
C HIS A 12 -6.37 -5.86 4.61
N ALA A 13 -5.81 -5.69 5.80
CA ALA A 13 -6.33 -4.88 6.89
C ALA A 13 -5.15 -4.47 7.79
N ALA A 14 -5.40 -3.73 8.86
CA ALA A 14 -4.37 -3.24 9.79
C ALA A 14 -3.40 -4.33 10.28
N TRP A 15 -3.84 -5.58 10.33
CA TRP A 15 -3.03 -6.71 10.77
C TRP A 15 -1.69 -6.84 10.03
N CYS A 16 -1.60 -6.44 8.75
CA CYS A 16 -0.37 -6.56 7.98
C CYS A 16 0.75 -5.64 8.51
N TRP A 17 0.41 -4.61 9.26
CA TRP A 17 1.33 -3.71 9.92
C TRP A 17 1.68 -4.14 11.34
N HIS A 18 0.73 -4.77 12.05
CA HIS A 18 0.88 -5.13 13.46
C HIS A 18 1.89 -6.25 13.69
N GLU A 19 2.19 -7.05 12.66
CA GLU A 19 3.16 -8.15 12.78
C GLU A 19 4.57 -7.63 13.07
N HIS A 20 5.00 -6.59 12.32
CA HIS A 20 6.37 -6.10 12.37
C HIS A 20 6.46 -4.58 12.48
N PHE A 21 5.79 -3.83 11.60
CA PHE A 21 6.02 -2.39 11.47
C PHE A 21 5.53 -1.61 12.69
N THR A 22 4.32 -1.85 13.15
CA THR A 22 3.78 -1.16 14.33
C THR A 22 4.71 -1.28 15.53
N PRO A 23 5.06 -2.49 16.03
CA PRO A 23 5.92 -2.61 17.18
C PRO A 23 7.34 -2.09 16.94
N TRP A 24 7.84 -2.17 15.69
CA TRP A 24 9.17 -1.70 15.34
C TRP A 24 9.29 -0.17 15.42
N PHE A 25 8.28 0.56 14.93
CA PHE A 25 8.25 2.02 14.98
C PHE A 25 7.89 2.55 16.38
N GLU A 26 6.94 1.91 17.07
CA GLU A 26 6.60 2.26 18.46
C GLU A 26 7.80 2.13 19.39
N ALA A 27 8.60 1.06 19.25
CA ALA A 27 9.84 0.87 20.03
C ALA A 27 10.89 1.98 19.79
N ARG A 28 10.76 2.73 18.68
CA ARG A 28 11.61 3.89 18.33
C ARG A 28 10.97 5.23 18.66
N GLY A 29 9.83 5.20 19.37
CA GLY A 29 9.15 6.38 19.89
C GLY A 29 8.23 7.09 18.91
N TYR A 30 7.91 6.49 17.76
CA TYR A 30 6.87 7.02 16.85
C TYR A 30 5.48 6.79 17.43
N THR A 31 4.57 7.73 17.22
CA THR A 31 3.13 7.47 17.39
C THR A 31 2.63 6.77 16.15
N VAL A 32 2.14 5.53 16.27
CA VAL A 32 1.72 4.73 15.11
C VAL A 32 0.21 4.54 15.08
N ALA A 33 -0.39 4.76 13.92
CA ALA A 33 -1.77 4.39 13.64
C ALA A 33 -1.83 3.53 12.37
N ALA A 34 -2.62 2.48 12.40
CA ALA A 34 -2.87 1.60 11.27
C ALA A 34 -4.36 1.20 11.28
N PRO A 35 -5.27 2.05 10.81
CA PRO A 35 -6.70 1.74 10.81
C PRO A 35 -7.04 0.70 9.75
N ASP A 36 -8.08 -0.09 10.02
CA ASP A 36 -8.77 -0.82 8.96
C ASP A 36 -9.55 0.17 8.09
N LEU A 37 -9.40 0.06 6.78
CA LEU A 37 -10.25 0.77 5.83
C LEU A 37 -11.71 0.27 5.94
N PRO A 38 -12.69 1.03 5.47
CA PRO A 38 -14.09 0.64 5.52
C PRO A 38 -14.33 -0.79 5.01
N HIS A 39 -15.07 -1.57 5.79
CA HIS A 39 -15.42 -2.98 5.54
C HIS A 39 -14.25 -3.98 5.51
N HIS A 40 -13.06 -3.60 5.99
CA HIS A 40 -11.90 -4.47 6.17
C HIS A 40 -11.67 -4.82 7.65
N GLY A 41 -10.78 -5.78 7.88
CA GLY A 41 -10.48 -6.28 9.23
C GLY A 41 -11.66 -7.02 9.84
N GLY A 42 -11.98 -6.71 11.09
CA GLY A 42 -13.13 -7.23 11.82
C GLY A 42 -14.45 -6.48 11.59
N ARG A 43 -14.49 -5.53 10.66
CA ARG A 43 -15.68 -4.72 10.37
C ARG A 43 -16.74 -5.49 9.59
N ASP A 44 -17.99 -5.03 9.70
CA ASP A 44 -19.07 -5.54 8.86
C ASP A 44 -18.75 -5.32 7.37
N ARG A 45 -18.90 -6.39 6.61
CA ARG A 45 -18.63 -6.41 5.15
C ARG A 45 -19.86 -6.09 4.31
N CYS A 46 -20.98 -5.80 4.94
CA CYS A 46 -22.19 -5.38 4.23
C CYS A 46 -21.87 -4.07 3.47
N GLY A 47 -22.04 -4.09 2.14
CA GLY A 47 -21.71 -2.93 1.30
C GLY A 47 -20.28 -2.87 0.74
N LEU A 48 -19.36 -3.75 1.14
CA LEU A 48 -17.97 -3.73 0.63
C LEU A 48 -17.89 -3.59 -0.89
N LYS A 49 -18.67 -4.38 -1.64
CA LYS A 49 -18.59 -4.39 -3.13
C LYS A 49 -18.86 -3.05 -3.78
N THR A 50 -19.64 -2.20 -3.14
CA THR A 50 -20.08 -0.89 -3.67
C THR A 50 -19.39 0.29 -2.98
N THR A 51 -18.49 0.04 -2.03
CA THR A 51 -17.75 1.06 -1.31
C THR A 51 -16.82 1.81 -2.29
N PRO A 52 -16.99 3.12 -2.50
CA PRO A 52 -16.15 3.87 -3.41
C PRO A 52 -14.77 4.14 -2.80
N LEU A 53 -13.79 4.44 -3.65
CA LEU A 53 -12.44 4.84 -3.22
C LEU A 53 -12.47 6.08 -2.30
N SER A 54 -13.42 7.00 -2.52
CA SER A 54 -13.59 8.19 -1.68
C SER A 54 -13.85 7.86 -0.22
N ALA A 55 -14.58 6.78 0.09
CA ALA A 55 -14.78 6.34 1.47
C ALA A 55 -13.47 5.90 2.15
N TYR A 56 -12.52 5.37 1.39
CA TYR A 56 -11.18 5.04 1.90
C TYR A 56 -10.35 6.33 2.13
N VAL A 57 -10.48 7.30 1.23
CA VAL A 57 -9.86 8.63 1.40
C VAL A 57 -10.39 9.33 2.65
N ASP A 58 -11.71 9.30 2.87
CA ASP A 58 -12.34 9.89 4.06
C ASP A 58 -11.87 9.21 5.36
N ALA A 59 -11.69 7.89 5.34
CA ALA A 59 -11.16 7.15 6.49
C ALA A 59 -9.69 7.55 6.78
N VAL A 60 -8.87 7.74 5.75
CA VAL A 60 -7.50 8.25 5.90
C VAL A 60 -7.51 9.68 6.44
N ALA A 61 -8.39 10.54 5.94
CA ALA A 61 -8.55 11.92 6.42
C ALA A 61 -8.91 11.97 7.91
N ALA A 62 -9.88 11.15 8.34
CA ALA A 62 -10.29 11.07 9.73
C ALA A 62 -9.15 10.56 10.65
N ALA A 63 -8.42 9.53 10.20
CA ALA A 63 -7.28 9.01 10.95
C ALA A 63 -6.12 10.03 11.03
N ALA A 64 -5.81 10.70 9.94
CA ALA A 64 -4.79 11.75 9.88
C ALA A 64 -5.11 12.91 10.82
N ALA A 65 -6.36 13.35 10.86
CA ALA A 65 -6.80 14.44 11.74
C ALA A 65 -6.70 14.12 13.24
N SER A 66 -6.65 12.84 13.61
CA SER A 66 -6.51 12.39 15.01
C SER A 66 -5.06 12.30 15.50
N LEU A 67 -4.09 12.47 14.61
CA LEU A 67 -2.67 12.29 14.93
C LEU A 67 -1.96 13.62 15.11
N PRO A 68 -1.06 13.73 16.12
CA PRO A 68 -0.27 14.93 16.29
C PRO A 68 0.79 15.09 15.19
N PRO A 69 1.12 16.33 14.78
CA PRO A 69 2.21 16.59 13.84
C PRO A 69 3.59 16.36 14.50
N PRO A 70 4.66 16.14 13.71
CA PRO A 70 4.65 15.98 12.25
C PRO A 70 4.03 14.65 11.83
N LEU A 71 3.24 14.68 10.74
CA LEU A 71 2.50 13.54 10.24
C LEU A 71 3.18 12.93 9.00
N ILE A 72 3.44 11.64 9.07
CA ILE A 72 3.97 10.83 7.98
C ILE A 72 2.89 9.86 7.53
N LEU A 73 2.60 9.83 6.23
CA LEU A 73 1.68 8.89 5.64
C LEU A 73 2.47 7.79 4.95
N ALA A 74 2.25 6.54 5.31
CA ALA A 74 2.90 5.39 4.67
C ALA A 74 1.86 4.43 4.11
N GLY A 75 1.77 4.31 2.78
CA GLY A 75 0.73 3.51 2.11
C GLY A 75 1.29 2.41 1.24
N HIS A 76 0.74 1.21 1.42
CA HIS A 76 1.10 0.04 0.65
C HIS A 76 0.09 -0.19 -0.49
N SER A 77 0.58 -0.46 -1.71
CA SER A 77 -0.26 -0.90 -2.83
C SER A 77 -1.46 0.05 -3.09
N MET A 78 -2.69 -0.42 -2.96
CA MET A 78 -3.91 0.40 -3.00
C MET A 78 -3.88 1.51 -1.94
N GLY A 79 -3.40 1.22 -0.72
CA GLY A 79 -3.28 2.22 0.33
C GLY A 79 -2.37 3.40 -0.05
N GLY A 80 -1.31 3.13 -0.82
CA GLY A 80 -0.48 4.17 -1.42
C GLY A 80 -1.26 5.02 -2.43
N PHE A 81 -2.14 4.42 -3.23
CA PHE A 81 -3.01 5.15 -4.15
C PHE A 81 -4.04 6.01 -3.40
N VAL A 82 -4.60 5.49 -2.31
CA VAL A 82 -5.52 6.25 -1.43
C VAL A 82 -4.83 7.47 -0.83
N ILE A 83 -3.58 7.31 -0.32
CA ILE A 83 -2.77 8.43 0.18
C ILE A 83 -2.52 9.47 -0.92
N GLN A 84 -2.11 9.05 -2.10
CA GLN A 84 -1.91 9.94 -3.24
C GLN A 84 -3.17 10.75 -3.55
N LYS A 85 -4.35 10.09 -3.54
CA LYS A 85 -5.64 10.74 -3.75
C LYS A 85 -5.98 11.74 -2.64
N TYR A 86 -5.75 11.38 -1.40
CA TYR A 86 -5.94 12.28 -0.24
C TYR A 86 -5.09 13.55 -0.37
N LEU A 87 -3.83 13.40 -0.77
CA LEU A 87 -2.88 14.51 -0.89
C LEU A 87 -3.16 15.46 -2.08
N GLU A 88 -4.09 15.14 -2.98
CA GLU A 88 -4.53 16.12 -3.99
C GLU A 88 -5.23 17.35 -3.37
N THR A 89 -5.75 17.23 -2.15
CA THR A 89 -6.51 18.28 -1.43
C THR A 89 -6.06 18.51 0.01
N ALA A 90 -5.12 17.71 0.51
CA ALA A 90 -4.61 17.77 1.87
C ALA A 90 -3.08 17.77 1.87
N GLN A 91 -2.48 17.94 3.05
CA GLN A 91 -1.03 17.94 3.23
C GLN A 91 -0.61 17.03 4.38
N ALA A 92 0.62 16.54 4.32
CA ALA A 92 1.34 15.87 5.39
C ALA A 92 2.80 16.36 5.38
N ASP A 93 3.57 15.97 6.39
CA ASP A 93 5.00 16.30 6.42
C ASP A 93 5.78 15.47 5.41
N LEU A 94 5.42 14.20 5.25
CA LEU A 94 6.04 13.26 4.29
C LEU A 94 5.02 12.19 3.89
N ALA A 95 5.06 11.75 2.64
CA ALA A 95 4.36 10.58 2.17
C ALA A 95 5.35 9.51 1.68
N ILE A 96 5.13 8.26 2.08
CA ILE A 96 5.96 7.11 1.71
C ILE A 96 5.08 6.09 0.98
N LEU A 97 5.38 5.86 -0.29
CA LEU A 97 4.65 4.96 -1.16
C LEU A 97 5.38 3.61 -1.23
N LEU A 98 4.79 2.57 -0.63
CA LEU A 98 5.35 1.22 -0.53
C LEU A 98 4.73 0.33 -1.61
N ALA A 99 5.48 -0.05 -2.64
CA ALA A 99 4.98 -0.83 -3.79
C ALA A 99 3.60 -0.35 -4.27
N SER A 100 3.41 0.96 -4.27
CA SER A 100 2.13 1.62 -4.49
C SER A 100 1.63 1.47 -5.92
N THR A 101 0.31 1.38 -6.08
CA THR A 101 -0.32 1.62 -7.39
C THR A 101 0.09 3.01 -7.89
N PRO A 102 0.55 3.14 -9.15
CA PRO A 102 1.04 4.40 -9.70
C PRO A 102 -0.08 5.45 -9.86
N PRO A 103 0.25 6.75 -9.90
CA PRO A 103 -0.75 7.80 -10.11
C PRO A 103 -1.48 7.69 -11.45
N ALA A 104 -0.91 6.98 -12.44
CA ALA A 104 -1.59 6.64 -13.70
C ALA A 104 -2.76 5.65 -13.53
N GLY A 105 -2.96 5.13 -12.32
CA GLY A 105 -4.03 4.19 -11.98
C GLY A 105 -3.68 2.73 -12.21
N ALA A 106 -4.65 1.86 -11.96
CA ALA A 106 -4.49 0.41 -11.94
C ALA A 106 -4.49 -0.26 -13.34
N ARG A 107 -4.60 0.49 -14.44
CA ARG A 107 -4.74 -0.08 -15.80
C ARG A 107 -3.59 -1.03 -16.17
N GLY A 108 -2.36 -0.66 -15.83
CA GLY A 108 -1.18 -1.50 -16.10
C GLY A 108 -1.26 -2.84 -15.35
N MET A 109 -1.63 -2.80 -14.07
CA MET A 109 -1.84 -4.01 -13.24
C MET A 109 -2.94 -4.90 -13.84
N VAL A 110 -4.09 -4.32 -14.19
CA VAL A 110 -5.22 -5.04 -14.81
C VAL A 110 -4.79 -5.71 -16.12
N THR A 111 -4.07 -5.00 -16.98
CA THR A 111 -3.56 -5.56 -18.25
C THR A 111 -2.59 -6.72 -17.99
N ARG A 112 -1.65 -6.58 -17.05
CA ARG A 112 -0.71 -7.66 -16.70
C ARG A 112 -1.43 -8.89 -16.15
N MET A 113 -2.42 -8.68 -15.27
CA MET A 113 -3.23 -9.79 -14.74
C MET A 113 -4.03 -10.47 -15.86
N ALA A 114 -4.70 -9.71 -16.72
CA ALA A 114 -5.50 -10.24 -17.81
C ALA A 114 -4.66 -11.04 -18.82
N THR A 115 -3.45 -10.58 -19.13
CA THR A 115 -2.58 -11.23 -20.13
C THR A 115 -1.80 -12.41 -19.55
N ARG A 116 -1.27 -12.30 -18.32
CA ARG A 116 -0.43 -13.35 -17.71
C ARG A 116 -1.22 -14.37 -16.90
N ARG A 117 -2.40 -14.02 -16.41
CA ARG A 117 -3.24 -14.85 -15.52
C ARG A 117 -4.74 -14.70 -15.86
N PRO A 118 -5.18 -15.01 -17.09
CA PRO A 118 -6.55 -14.72 -17.55
C PRO A 118 -7.64 -15.38 -16.69
N VAL A 119 -7.44 -16.63 -16.25
CA VAL A 119 -8.42 -17.32 -15.37
C VAL A 119 -8.54 -16.61 -14.02
N THR A 120 -7.41 -16.18 -13.44
CA THR A 120 -7.42 -15.45 -12.17
C THR A 120 -8.07 -14.08 -12.34
N PHE A 121 -7.77 -13.41 -13.45
CA PHE A 121 -8.39 -12.13 -13.76
C PHE A 121 -9.93 -12.22 -13.76
N VAL A 122 -10.49 -13.20 -14.48
CA VAL A 122 -11.95 -13.42 -14.51
C VAL A 122 -12.49 -13.70 -13.10
N LYS A 123 -11.83 -14.58 -12.32
CA LYS A 123 -12.24 -14.85 -10.93
C LYS A 123 -12.20 -13.59 -10.08
N THR A 124 -11.14 -12.80 -10.18
CA THR A 124 -11.01 -11.54 -9.42
C THR A 124 -12.15 -10.58 -9.75
N MET A 125 -12.51 -10.47 -11.02
CA MET A 125 -13.63 -9.61 -11.44
C MET A 125 -14.98 -10.07 -10.87
N LEU A 126 -15.16 -11.36 -10.64
CA LEU A 126 -16.40 -11.91 -10.09
C LEU A 126 -16.45 -11.87 -8.55
N THR A 127 -15.32 -12.05 -7.89
CA THR A 127 -15.25 -12.30 -6.44
C THR A 127 -14.60 -11.18 -5.64
N GLY A 128 -13.88 -10.27 -6.29
CA GLY A 128 -13.00 -9.30 -5.61
C GLY A 128 -11.75 -9.94 -4.98
N ASN A 129 -11.46 -11.23 -5.25
CA ASN A 129 -10.33 -11.95 -4.67
C ASN A 129 -9.35 -12.39 -5.75
N ALA A 130 -8.13 -11.86 -5.70
CA ALA A 130 -7.04 -12.20 -6.61
C ALA A 130 -6.24 -13.44 -6.17
N THR A 131 -6.38 -13.87 -4.92
CA THR A 131 -5.53 -14.88 -4.27
C THR A 131 -6.33 -16.06 -3.74
N ASP A 132 -6.74 -16.95 -4.63
CA ASP A 132 -7.57 -18.12 -4.32
C ASP A 132 -6.77 -19.34 -3.76
N SER A 133 -5.47 -19.20 -3.56
CA SER A 133 -4.61 -20.27 -3.03
C SER A 133 -3.32 -19.70 -2.42
N PRO A 134 -2.70 -20.41 -1.45
CA PRO A 134 -1.40 -20.01 -0.90
C PRO A 134 -0.30 -19.86 -1.95
N LYS A 135 -0.30 -20.72 -2.96
CA LYS A 135 0.65 -20.62 -4.08
C LYS A 135 0.49 -19.28 -4.80
N ARG A 136 -0.74 -18.84 -5.05
CA ARG A 136 -1.01 -17.59 -5.75
C ARG A 136 -0.71 -16.37 -4.87
N THR A 137 -0.97 -16.46 -3.57
CA THR A 137 -0.56 -15.47 -2.58
C THR A 137 0.96 -15.28 -2.61
N ARG A 138 1.73 -16.40 -2.64
CA ARG A 138 3.19 -16.35 -2.79
C ARG A 138 3.60 -15.65 -4.09
N ASP A 139 3.03 -16.09 -5.22
CA ASP A 139 3.41 -15.59 -6.56
C ASP A 139 3.17 -14.07 -6.72
N TYR A 140 2.21 -13.51 -5.98
CA TYR A 140 1.84 -12.10 -6.09
C TYR A 140 2.50 -11.21 -5.05
N PHE A 141 2.71 -11.72 -3.84
CA PHE A 141 3.01 -10.87 -2.71
C PHE A 141 4.39 -11.09 -2.10
N PHE A 142 4.99 -12.26 -2.29
CA PHE A 142 6.18 -12.62 -1.53
C PHE A 142 7.39 -12.92 -2.41
N SER A 143 8.58 -12.67 -1.86
CA SER A 143 9.84 -13.12 -2.45
C SER A 143 9.96 -14.65 -2.37
N PRO A 144 10.79 -15.28 -3.23
CA PRO A 144 10.95 -16.75 -3.25
C PRO A 144 11.39 -17.35 -1.90
N GLY A 145 12.16 -16.58 -1.10
CA GLY A 145 12.71 -17.02 0.17
C GLY A 145 11.74 -16.94 1.36
N THR A 146 10.55 -16.38 1.18
CA THR A 146 9.60 -16.21 2.29
C THR A 146 9.11 -17.57 2.80
N PRO A 147 9.14 -17.84 4.13
CA PRO A 147 8.67 -19.09 4.73
C PRO A 147 7.23 -19.42 4.36
N VAL A 148 6.94 -20.70 4.13
CA VAL A 148 5.59 -21.17 3.79
C VAL A 148 4.56 -20.81 4.88
N ALA A 149 4.97 -20.82 6.14
CA ALA A 149 4.11 -20.45 7.27
C ALA A 149 3.61 -19.00 7.15
N VAL A 150 4.48 -18.04 6.80
CA VAL A 150 4.14 -16.63 6.61
C VAL A 150 3.14 -16.46 5.46
N VAL A 151 3.42 -17.12 4.32
CA VAL A 151 2.53 -17.10 3.15
C VAL A 151 1.15 -17.66 3.48
N ASN A 152 1.10 -18.79 4.21
CA ASN A 152 -0.16 -19.43 4.60
C ASN A 152 -0.93 -18.57 5.60
N ASP A 153 -0.25 -17.91 6.54
CA ASP A 153 -0.90 -17.01 7.48
C ASP A 153 -1.50 -15.80 6.76
N CYS A 154 -0.72 -15.13 5.93
CA CYS A 154 -1.21 -14.04 5.09
C CYS A 154 -2.43 -14.50 4.27
N HIS A 155 -2.33 -15.63 3.56
CA HIS A 155 -3.43 -16.17 2.74
C HIS A 155 -4.74 -16.35 3.52
N ARG A 156 -4.68 -16.86 4.75
CA ARG A 156 -5.88 -17.05 5.58
C ARG A 156 -6.53 -15.74 6.01
N ARG A 157 -5.74 -14.67 6.12
CA ARG A 157 -6.19 -13.35 6.59
C ARG A 157 -6.63 -12.43 5.47
N LEU A 158 -6.25 -12.72 4.22
CA LEU A 158 -6.66 -11.96 3.04
C LEU A 158 -8.19 -11.97 2.87
N GLN A 159 -8.69 -10.87 2.37
CA GLN A 159 -10.12 -10.61 2.19
C GLN A 159 -10.42 -10.21 0.75
N SER A 160 -11.70 -10.21 0.38
CA SER A 160 -12.15 -9.60 -0.88
C SER A 160 -12.03 -8.08 -0.81
N GLU A 161 -11.86 -7.45 -1.97
CA GLU A 161 -11.79 -6.00 -2.11
C GLU A 161 -13.07 -5.42 -2.74
N SER A 162 -13.29 -4.13 -2.55
CA SER A 162 -14.38 -3.40 -3.20
C SER A 162 -14.19 -3.35 -4.71
N MET A 163 -15.15 -3.85 -5.44
CA MET A 163 -15.17 -3.75 -6.90
C MET A 163 -15.33 -2.31 -7.38
N GLN A 164 -16.07 -1.49 -6.62
CA GLN A 164 -16.20 -0.07 -6.93
C GLN A 164 -14.89 0.67 -6.73
N ALA A 165 -14.19 0.46 -5.59
CA ALA A 165 -12.88 1.06 -5.35
C ALA A 165 -11.85 0.65 -6.43
N LEU A 166 -11.80 -0.64 -6.81
CA LEU A 166 -10.93 -1.12 -7.89
C LEU A 166 -11.26 -0.44 -9.24
N LYS A 167 -12.54 -0.19 -9.53
CA LYS A 167 -12.97 0.56 -10.71
C LYS A 167 -12.55 2.03 -10.64
N ASP A 168 -12.72 2.67 -9.48
CA ASP A 168 -12.33 4.07 -9.29
C ASP A 168 -10.82 4.27 -9.49
N MET A 169 -10.00 3.29 -9.07
CA MET A 169 -8.56 3.27 -9.30
C MET A 169 -8.16 3.19 -10.78
N MET A 170 -9.07 2.95 -11.70
CA MET A 170 -8.78 3.03 -13.14
C MET A 170 -8.65 4.48 -13.63
N THR A 171 -9.08 5.45 -12.84
CA THR A 171 -8.95 6.88 -13.14
C THR A 171 -7.58 7.38 -12.65
N PRO A 172 -6.77 8.03 -13.50
CA PRO A 172 -5.53 8.64 -13.09
C PRO A 172 -5.73 9.72 -12.01
N LEU A 173 -4.73 9.86 -11.16
CA LEU A 173 -4.63 10.92 -10.16
C LEU A 173 -3.97 12.18 -10.73
N HIS A 174 -3.92 13.23 -9.93
CA HIS A 174 -3.35 14.53 -10.22
C HIS A 174 -2.09 14.79 -9.37
N PRO A 175 -0.95 14.14 -9.65
CA PRO A 175 0.27 14.31 -8.85
C PRO A 175 0.77 15.75 -8.82
N GLU A 176 0.44 16.56 -9.84
CA GLU A 176 0.76 17.98 -9.91
C GLU A 176 0.09 18.84 -8.83
N ARG A 177 -0.93 18.29 -8.14
CA ARG A 177 -1.60 18.95 -7.01
C ARG A 177 -0.97 18.60 -5.67
N VAL A 178 -0.11 17.59 -5.62
CA VAL A 178 0.50 17.11 -4.39
C VAL A 178 1.74 17.94 -4.09
N THR A 179 1.69 18.69 -2.99
CA THR A 179 2.81 19.52 -2.51
C THR A 179 3.62 18.84 -1.39
N THR A 180 3.07 17.79 -0.79
CA THR A 180 3.76 16.96 0.20
C THR A 180 4.95 16.25 -0.43
N PRO A 181 6.15 16.28 0.19
CA PRO A 181 7.28 15.48 -0.26
C PRO A 181 6.94 13.99 -0.28
N VAL A 182 7.39 13.30 -1.34
CA VAL A 182 7.09 11.88 -1.56
C VAL A 182 8.35 11.06 -1.67
N THR A 183 8.42 9.97 -0.91
CA THR A 183 9.41 8.89 -1.08
C THR A 183 8.75 7.68 -1.71
N VAL A 184 9.42 7.06 -2.69
CA VAL A 184 8.89 5.90 -3.41
C VAL A 184 9.77 4.69 -3.16
N LEU A 185 9.22 3.67 -2.51
CA LEU A 185 9.88 2.39 -2.23
C LEU A 185 9.19 1.28 -3.03
N GLY A 186 9.97 0.55 -3.82
CA GLY A 186 9.50 -0.60 -4.60
C GLY A 186 10.07 -1.91 -4.11
N ALA A 187 9.58 -3.01 -4.65
CA ALA A 187 10.03 -4.35 -4.37
C ALA A 187 10.55 -5.04 -5.64
N GLU A 188 11.71 -5.70 -5.57
CA GLU A 188 12.33 -6.38 -6.71
C GLU A 188 11.44 -7.48 -7.31
N ASN A 189 10.68 -8.16 -6.44
CA ASN A 189 9.81 -9.26 -6.84
C ASN A 189 8.35 -8.83 -7.10
N ASP A 190 8.08 -7.52 -7.22
CA ASP A 190 6.74 -7.03 -7.59
C ASP A 190 6.59 -6.91 -9.10
N TRP A 191 6.12 -7.96 -9.72
CA TRP A 191 5.85 -7.98 -11.16
C TRP A 191 4.45 -7.47 -11.52
N LEU A 192 3.55 -7.37 -10.54
CA LEU A 192 2.11 -7.13 -10.77
C LEU A 192 1.73 -5.67 -10.59
N VAL A 193 2.00 -5.08 -9.43
CA VAL A 193 1.50 -3.74 -9.07
C VAL A 193 2.46 -2.65 -9.50
N ALA A 194 3.70 -2.68 -9.01
CA ALA A 194 4.70 -1.64 -9.23
C ALA A 194 6.00 -2.18 -9.84
N PRO A 195 5.97 -2.81 -11.04
CA PRO A 195 7.19 -3.23 -11.71
C PRO A 195 8.10 -2.03 -12.01
N PRO A 196 9.39 -2.23 -12.30
CA PRO A 196 10.39 -1.15 -12.39
C PRO A 196 9.98 0.04 -13.27
N LYS A 197 9.28 -0.20 -14.38
CA LYS A 197 8.80 0.87 -15.27
C LYS A 197 7.76 1.77 -14.60
N GLU A 198 6.81 1.19 -13.87
CA GLU A 198 5.75 1.94 -13.19
C GLU A 198 6.27 2.60 -11.91
N LEU A 199 7.16 1.91 -11.20
CA LEU A 199 7.87 2.47 -10.05
C LEU A 199 8.63 3.75 -10.44
N ALA A 200 9.43 3.70 -11.52
CA ALA A 200 10.14 4.85 -12.04
C ALA A 200 9.20 5.95 -12.55
N ALA A 201 8.04 5.59 -13.13
CA ALA A 201 7.04 6.56 -13.56
C ALA A 201 6.40 7.29 -12.35
N THR A 202 6.12 6.56 -11.27
CA THR A 202 5.62 7.13 -10.01
C THR A 202 6.63 8.11 -9.44
N ALA A 203 7.90 7.72 -9.34
CA ALA A 203 8.95 8.60 -8.83
C ALA A 203 9.08 9.90 -9.65
N ARG A 204 9.05 9.79 -10.99
CA ARG A 204 9.07 10.98 -11.86
C ARG A 204 7.88 11.90 -11.66
N ALA A 205 6.68 11.33 -11.43
CA ALA A 205 5.46 12.12 -11.22
C ALA A 205 5.53 12.97 -9.95
N TYR A 206 6.31 12.54 -8.96
CA TYR A 206 6.53 13.26 -7.70
C TYR A 206 7.93 13.89 -7.60
N HIS A 207 8.64 14.07 -8.73
CA HIS A 207 9.97 14.70 -8.78
C HIS A 207 10.99 14.09 -7.81
N THR A 208 10.97 12.77 -7.64
CA THR A 208 11.86 12.02 -6.75
C THR A 208 12.50 10.83 -7.47
N THR A 209 13.32 10.09 -6.75
CA THR A 209 13.89 8.81 -7.19
C THR A 209 13.25 7.66 -6.43
N ALA A 210 13.09 6.52 -7.09
CA ALA A 210 12.61 5.33 -6.44
C ALA A 210 13.79 4.52 -5.87
N GLN A 211 13.61 3.98 -4.68
CA GLN A 211 14.48 2.95 -4.12
C GLN A 211 13.79 1.58 -4.26
N THR A 212 14.53 0.58 -4.74
CA THR A 212 14.04 -0.80 -4.83
C THR A 212 14.66 -1.64 -3.74
N LEU A 213 13.84 -2.43 -3.04
CA LEU A 213 14.23 -3.31 -1.95
C LEU A 213 14.16 -4.77 -2.38
N PRO A 214 15.04 -5.66 -1.85
CA PRO A 214 15.04 -7.09 -2.17
C PRO A 214 13.89 -7.82 -1.45
N ALA A 215 12.66 -7.45 -1.75
CA ALA A 215 11.44 -7.92 -1.12
C ALA A 215 10.40 -8.36 -2.15
N GLY A 216 9.35 -9.04 -1.71
CA GLY A 216 8.10 -9.19 -2.41
C GLY A 216 7.21 -7.95 -2.30
N HIS A 217 6.07 -7.98 -2.97
CA HIS A 217 5.10 -6.88 -2.93
C HIS A 217 4.68 -6.51 -1.49
N ASP A 218 4.38 -7.52 -0.66
CA ASP A 218 4.03 -7.35 0.75
C ASP A 218 5.29 -7.19 1.63
N MET A 219 6.09 -6.16 1.34
CA MET A 219 7.39 -5.95 1.98
C MET A 219 7.33 -5.86 3.51
N MET A 220 6.19 -5.51 4.09
CA MET A 220 5.98 -5.43 5.54
C MET A 220 5.82 -6.82 6.20
N LEU A 221 5.56 -7.88 5.41
CA LEU A 221 5.41 -9.27 5.84
C LEU A 221 6.49 -10.20 5.28
N ASP A 222 7.25 -9.73 4.29
CA ASP A 222 8.33 -10.47 3.64
C ASP A 222 9.54 -10.63 4.57
N THR A 223 10.45 -11.55 4.27
CA THR A 223 11.71 -11.73 5.02
C THR A 223 12.60 -10.48 5.04
N ALA A 224 12.38 -9.56 4.13
CA ALA A 224 13.09 -8.29 4.05
C ALA A 224 12.39 -7.14 4.79
N TRP A 225 11.41 -7.40 5.66
CA TRP A 225 10.62 -6.38 6.32
C TRP A 225 11.46 -5.37 7.14
N GLU A 226 12.54 -5.81 7.80
CA GLU A 226 13.44 -4.90 8.54
C GLU A 226 14.12 -3.90 7.60
N ARG A 227 14.51 -4.32 6.40
CA ARG A 227 15.08 -3.42 5.40
C ARG A 227 14.06 -2.39 4.92
N ALA A 228 12.80 -2.80 4.77
CA ALA A 228 11.73 -1.89 4.41
C ALA A 228 11.44 -0.88 5.55
N ALA A 229 11.38 -1.34 6.79
CA ALA A 229 11.23 -0.47 7.96
C ALA A 229 12.39 0.52 8.10
N THR A 230 13.63 0.05 7.93
CA THR A 230 14.85 0.91 7.96
C THR A 230 14.83 1.94 6.81
N ALA A 231 14.40 1.56 5.60
CA ALA A 231 14.29 2.49 4.48
C ALA A 231 13.26 3.61 4.75
N ILE A 232 12.14 3.27 5.39
CA ILE A 232 11.16 4.25 5.86
C ILE A 232 11.79 5.21 6.87
N GLU A 233 12.46 4.69 7.90
CA GLU A 233 13.11 5.52 8.94
C GLU A 233 14.19 6.43 8.35
N THR A 234 14.98 5.92 7.42
CA THR A 234 15.99 6.72 6.69
C THR A 234 15.32 7.87 5.91
N ALA A 235 14.23 7.59 5.19
CA ALA A 235 13.51 8.63 4.46
C ALA A 235 12.95 9.73 5.39
N ILE A 236 12.46 9.34 6.57
CA ILE A 236 12.00 10.28 7.59
C ILE A 236 13.15 11.14 8.11
N ALA A 237 14.30 10.53 8.43
CA ALA A 237 15.48 11.25 8.94
C ALA A 237 16.05 12.23 7.88
N GLU A 238 16.16 11.80 6.63
CA GLU A 238 16.59 12.67 5.51
C GLU A 238 15.64 13.83 5.28
N HIS A 239 14.33 13.61 5.41
CA HIS A 239 13.35 14.68 5.28
C HIS A 239 13.51 15.73 6.40
N HIS A 240 13.74 15.30 7.65
CA HIS A 240 13.96 16.22 8.76
C HIS A 240 15.27 17.04 8.65
N THR A 241 16.33 16.46 8.05
CA THR A 241 17.60 17.18 7.87
C THR A 241 17.58 18.24 6.75
N ARG A 242 16.60 18.17 5.83
CA ARG A 242 16.45 19.12 4.72
C ARG A 242 15.55 20.32 5.05
N ARG A 243 14.89 20.30 6.20
CA ARG A 243 14.08 21.40 6.77
C ARG A 243 14.89 22.30 7.69
#